data_e42c8661657f73ffeee2b0f2c5f32bc0
#
_entry.id   e42c8661657f73ffeee2b0f2c5f32bc0
#
_cell.length_a   1.000
_cell.length_b   1.000
_cell.length_c   1.000
_cell.angle_alpha   90.00
_cell.angle_beta   90.00
_cell.angle_gamma   90.00
#
_symmetry.space_group_name_H-M   'P 1'
#
loop_
_entity.id
_entity.type
_entity.pdbx_description
1 polymer ?
#
loop_
_entity_poly.entity_id
_entity_poly.type
_entity_poly.pdbx_seq_one_letter_code
_entity_poly.pdbx_strand_id
1 'polypeptide(L)'
;MCHLQLRTLIFVAWVLGYIAFLLSIRRMWTGKYVRSPLVRSLFMNMVSETEAAAIETQEWYRCCPDLLGESVQPLFIQSHLDSGTKAFLKRSVEKSGWLFTQLYHSFVSTVLGPLVSRTSINGFLGRGSMFVFSPEQFQQLLRIGPEWRAERLLDLGAGDGGVTEVMGAYFREVYATEVSLPMKWHLQRRNYKVLGIDEWQQTGFQYDVVSCLNLLDRCDDPLHLLQDIRRSLIPKTGRLILAAVLPFQAYVEVGGRWQRPKEHLKVKGKTWEEQVTELTNEVFRRAGFELEAVTRLPYLCEGDMYNDYYVLDDAVFVLKASEDSSGPAH
;
A
#
# COMPACT_ATOMS: atom_id res chain seq x y z
N MET A 1 -14.09 -51.84 -43.26
CA MET A 1 -14.85 -50.97 -42.36
C MET A 1 -14.16 -50.77 -40.97
N CYS A 2 -13.47 -51.75 -40.41
CA CYS A 2 -12.88 -51.65 -39.06
C CYS A 2 -11.71 -50.60 -38.92
N HIS A 3 -10.88 -50.44 -39.95
CA HIS A 3 -9.72 -49.50 -39.94
C HIS A 3 -10.10 -48.01 -39.94
N LEU A 4 -11.25 -47.66 -40.51
CA LEU A 4 -11.71 -46.27 -40.58
C LEU A 4 -12.28 -45.81 -39.22
N GLN A 5 -13.00 -46.70 -38.53
CA GLN A 5 -13.56 -46.44 -37.20
C GLN A 5 -12.46 -46.30 -36.14
N LEU A 6 -11.38 -47.07 -36.22
CA LEU A 6 -10.24 -46.98 -35.28
C LEU A 6 -9.51 -45.65 -35.42
N ARG A 7 -9.30 -45.17 -36.66
CA ARG A 7 -8.65 -43.85 -36.92
C ARG A 7 -9.51 -42.68 -36.40
N THR A 8 -10.83 -42.77 -36.58
CA THR A 8 -11.75 -41.74 -36.07
C THR A 8 -11.78 -41.72 -34.54
N LEU A 9 -11.75 -42.89 -33.90
CA LEU A 9 -11.69 -43.01 -32.41
C LEU A 9 -10.36 -42.42 -31.86
N ILE A 10 -9.23 -42.71 -32.50
CA ILE A 10 -7.93 -42.18 -32.10
C ILE A 10 -7.90 -40.65 -32.29
N PHE A 11 -8.44 -40.12 -33.39
CA PHE A 11 -8.52 -38.67 -33.62
C PHE A 11 -9.42 -37.97 -32.60
N VAL A 12 -10.59 -38.55 -32.29
CA VAL A 12 -11.48 -38.01 -31.24
C VAL A 12 -10.84 -38.06 -29.86
N ALA A 13 -10.16 -39.13 -29.51
CA ALA A 13 -9.42 -39.24 -28.26
C ALA A 13 -8.28 -38.20 -28.16
N TRP A 14 -7.59 -37.95 -29.30
CA TRP A 14 -6.54 -36.93 -29.39
C TRP A 14 -7.09 -35.51 -29.23
N VAL A 15 -8.23 -35.18 -29.86
CA VAL A 15 -8.92 -33.90 -29.76
C VAL A 15 -9.45 -33.69 -28.35
N LEU A 16 -10.06 -34.71 -27.75
CA LEU A 16 -10.54 -34.63 -26.36
C LEU A 16 -9.39 -34.49 -25.34
N GLY A 17 -8.29 -35.21 -25.55
CA GLY A 17 -7.05 -35.07 -24.78
C GLY A 17 -6.45 -33.67 -24.90
N TYR A 18 -6.43 -33.11 -26.11
CA TYR A 18 -5.97 -31.74 -26.36
C TYR A 18 -6.87 -30.69 -25.74
N ILE A 19 -8.19 -30.85 -25.81
CA ILE A 19 -9.17 -29.97 -25.13
C ILE A 19 -9.04 -30.08 -23.60
N ALA A 20 -8.91 -31.30 -23.07
CA ALA A 20 -8.68 -31.51 -21.62
C ALA A 20 -7.34 -30.93 -21.17
N PHE A 21 -6.30 -31.00 -21.99
CA PHE A 21 -5.01 -30.36 -21.77
C PHE A 21 -5.14 -28.84 -21.80
N LEU A 22 -5.84 -28.25 -22.76
CA LEU A 22 -6.11 -26.79 -22.81
C LEU A 22 -6.96 -26.31 -21.63
N LEU A 23 -7.97 -27.09 -21.21
CA LEU A 23 -8.79 -26.78 -20.04
C LEU A 23 -8.01 -26.94 -18.72
N SER A 24 -7.12 -27.92 -18.64
CA SER A 24 -6.19 -28.11 -17.52
C SER A 24 -5.17 -26.99 -17.45
N ILE A 25 -4.62 -26.55 -18.58
CA ILE A 25 -3.79 -25.36 -18.69
C ILE A 25 -4.57 -24.11 -18.26
N ARG A 26 -5.81 -23.94 -18.71
CA ARG A 26 -6.67 -22.80 -18.32
C ARG A 26 -6.99 -22.79 -16.82
N ARG A 27 -7.04 -23.95 -16.17
CA ARG A 27 -7.27 -24.09 -14.72
C ARG A 27 -6.01 -23.94 -13.87
N MET A 28 -4.83 -24.25 -14.44
CA MET A 28 -3.51 -24.09 -13.80
C MET A 28 -2.88 -22.71 -14.07
N TRP A 29 -3.41 -21.94 -15.03
CA TRP A 29 -2.82 -20.71 -15.51
C TRP A 29 -3.66 -19.48 -15.15
N THR A 30 -3.90 -19.25 -13.91
CA THR A 30 -3.92 -17.88 -13.40
C THR A 30 -2.44 -17.49 -13.29
N GLY A 31 -1.98 -16.43 -13.94
CA GLY A 31 -0.56 -16.07 -14.08
C GLY A 31 0.30 -16.08 -12.79
N LYS A 32 -0.32 -16.28 -11.62
CA LYS A 32 0.28 -16.49 -10.30
C LYS A 32 1.23 -17.70 -10.18
N TYR A 33 1.15 -18.68 -11.08
CA TYR A 33 1.92 -19.95 -10.94
C TYR A 33 2.99 -20.16 -12.00
N VAL A 34 3.16 -19.24 -12.94
CA VAL A 34 4.19 -19.36 -13.98
C VAL A 34 5.53 -18.88 -13.41
N ARG A 35 6.39 -19.83 -13.05
CA ARG A 35 7.70 -19.55 -12.44
C ARG A 35 8.74 -19.00 -13.44
N SER A 36 8.55 -19.17 -14.75
CA SER A 36 9.48 -18.68 -15.75
C SER A 36 9.10 -17.27 -16.22
N PRO A 37 9.95 -16.26 -16.02
CA PRO A 37 9.66 -14.87 -16.43
C PRO A 37 9.40 -14.74 -17.92
N LEU A 38 10.08 -15.53 -18.74
CA LEU A 38 9.96 -15.52 -20.20
C LEU A 38 8.62 -16.10 -20.67
N VAL A 39 8.19 -17.22 -20.08
CA VAL A 39 6.88 -17.84 -20.37
C VAL A 39 5.75 -16.93 -19.87
N ARG A 40 5.94 -16.26 -18.74
CA ARG A 40 4.97 -15.31 -18.20
C ARG A 40 4.81 -14.10 -19.11
N SER A 41 5.90 -13.49 -19.56
CA SER A 41 5.90 -12.35 -20.51
C SER A 41 5.17 -12.71 -21.82
N LEU A 42 5.43 -13.90 -22.37
CA LEU A 42 4.74 -14.38 -23.57
C LEU A 42 3.24 -14.62 -23.29
N PHE A 43 2.90 -15.17 -22.13
CA PHE A 43 1.52 -15.42 -21.75
C PHE A 43 0.72 -14.13 -21.53
N MET A 44 1.29 -13.14 -20.85
CA MET A 44 0.63 -11.85 -20.59
C MET A 44 0.39 -11.06 -21.87
N ASN A 45 1.25 -11.20 -22.89
CA ASN A 45 1.02 -10.64 -24.22
C ASN A 45 -0.10 -11.37 -25.00
N MET A 46 -0.46 -12.60 -24.61
CA MET A 46 -1.51 -13.41 -25.26
C MET A 46 -2.87 -13.31 -24.58
N VAL A 47 -2.89 -12.97 -23.29
CA VAL A 47 -4.13 -12.81 -22.50
C VAL A 47 -4.44 -11.33 -22.40
N SER A 48 -5.13 -10.81 -23.41
CA SER A 48 -5.79 -9.51 -23.30
C SER A 48 -6.75 -9.51 -22.09
N GLU A 49 -6.75 -8.43 -21.32
CA GLU A 49 -7.58 -8.11 -20.15
C GLU A 49 -8.87 -8.91 -20.07
N THR A 50 -8.87 -9.97 -19.26
CA THR A 50 -10.05 -10.81 -19.07
C THR A 50 -10.95 -10.16 -18.00
N GLU A 51 -12.26 -10.29 -18.18
CA GLU A 51 -13.30 -9.89 -17.19
C GLU A 51 -12.96 -10.31 -15.75
N ALA A 52 -12.22 -11.41 -15.59
CA ALA A 52 -11.74 -11.88 -14.28
C ALA A 52 -10.81 -10.90 -13.57
N ALA A 53 -9.92 -10.20 -14.29
CA ALA A 53 -9.04 -9.19 -13.70
C ALA A 53 -9.81 -7.93 -13.30
N ALA A 54 -10.86 -7.58 -14.05
CA ALA A 54 -11.73 -6.45 -13.73
C ALA A 54 -12.59 -6.74 -12.48
N ILE A 55 -13.06 -7.97 -12.29
CA ILE A 55 -13.80 -8.39 -11.09
C ILE A 55 -12.88 -8.39 -9.86
N GLU A 56 -11.66 -8.93 -9.98
CA GLU A 56 -10.68 -8.95 -8.88
C GLU A 56 -10.35 -7.53 -8.40
N THR A 57 -10.17 -6.57 -9.31
CA THR A 57 -9.84 -5.19 -8.95
C THR A 57 -11.00 -4.43 -8.29
N GLN A 58 -12.25 -4.80 -8.56
CA GLN A 58 -13.42 -4.22 -7.87
C GLN A 58 -13.53 -4.68 -6.41
N GLU A 59 -13.15 -5.93 -6.12
CA GLU A 59 -13.17 -6.48 -4.76
C GLU A 59 -12.22 -5.73 -3.82
N TRP A 60 -11.15 -5.10 -4.32
CA TRP A 60 -10.21 -4.33 -3.50
C TRP A 60 -10.85 -3.13 -2.78
N TYR A 61 -11.96 -2.61 -3.32
CA TYR A 61 -12.66 -1.44 -2.78
C TYR A 61 -13.95 -1.82 -2.05
N ARG A 62 -14.27 -3.11 -2.04
CA ARG A 62 -15.55 -3.58 -1.49
C ARG A 62 -15.56 -3.44 0.03
N CYS A 63 -16.58 -2.79 0.53
CA CYS A 63 -16.90 -2.69 1.96
C CYS A 63 -18.37 -3.08 2.16
N CYS A 64 -18.67 -3.68 3.31
CA CYS A 64 -20.02 -3.93 3.78
C CYS A 64 -20.35 -2.89 4.88
N PRO A 65 -20.95 -1.74 4.53
CA PRO A 65 -21.17 -0.65 5.49
C PRO A 65 -21.96 -1.07 6.74
N ASP A 66 -22.86 -2.04 6.60
CA ASP A 66 -23.67 -2.57 7.71
C ASP A 66 -22.84 -3.33 8.77
N LEU A 67 -21.60 -3.70 8.45
CA LEU A 67 -20.65 -4.34 9.38
C LEU A 67 -19.74 -3.32 10.07
N LEU A 68 -19.75 -2.07 9.63
CA LEU A 68 -19.04 -0.98 10.32
C LEU A 68 -19.80 -0.56 11.57
N GLY A 69 -19.06 -0.23 12.64
CA GLY A 69 -19.66 0.34 13.84
C GLY A 69 -20.39 1.66 13.56
N GLU A 70 -21.43 1.96 14.33
CA GLU A 70 -22.28 3.15 14.17
C GLU A 70 -21.48 4.47 14.13
N SER A 71 -20.36 4.54 14.83
CA SER A 71 -19.45 5.71 14.84
C SER A 71 -18.61 5.85 13.57
N VAL A 72 -18.44 4.79 12.79
CA VAL A 72 -17.57 4.72 11.61
C VAL A 72 -18.37 4.77 10.33
N GLN A 73 -19.52 4.08 10.28
CA GLN A 73 -20.35 3.93 9.10
C GLN A 73 -20.65 5.25 8.36
N PRO A 74 -21.07 6.35 9.02
CA PRO A 74 -21.37 7.62 8.34
C PRO A 74 -20.13 8.34 7.80
N LEU A 75 -18.93 7.92 8.21
CA LEU A 75 -17.64 8.51 7.82
C LEU A 75 -16.91 7.69 6.76
N PHE A 76 -17.49 6.55 6.37
CA PHE A 76 -16.95 5.73 5.31
C PHE A 76 -17.16 6.39 3.94
N ILE A 77 -16.10 6.43 3.13
CA ILE A 77 -16.12 6.94 1.76
C ILE A 77 -15.86 5.76 0.83
N GLN A 78 -16.82 5.48 -0.06
CA GLN A 78 -16.66 4.44 -1.07
C GLN A 78 -15.71 4.93 -2.17
N SER A 79 -14.54 4.30 -2.27
CA SER A 79 -13.58 4.51 -3.35
C SER A 79 -13.76 3.49 -4.47
N HIS A 80 -13.19 3.77 -5.63
CA HIS A 80 -13.29 2.95 -6.83
C HIS A 80 -11.96 2.94 -7.58
N LEU A 81 -11.81 1.97 -8.48
CA LEU A 81 -10.69 1.89 -9.41
C LEU A 81 -10.70 3.08 -10.37
N ASP A 82 -9.76 3.98 -10.19
CA ASP A 82 -9.63 5.21 -10.96
C ASP A 82 -8.49 5.19 -11.99
N SER A 83 -8.31 6.32 -12.68
CA SER A 83 -7.27 6.49 -13.70
C SER A 83 -5.85 6.40 -13.13
N GLY A 84 -5.62 6.93 -11.93
CA GLY A 84 -4.32 6.92 -11.25
C GLY A 84 -3.91 5.50 -10.85
N THR A 85 -4.82 4.73 -10.25
CA THR A 85 -4.60 3.32 -9.92
C THR A 85 -4.31 2.48 -11.17
N LYS A 86 -5.11 2.67 -12.25
CA LYS A 86 -4.88 2.00 -13.53
C LYS A 86 -3.51 2.32 -14.14
N ALA A 87 -3.09 3.59 -14.06
CA ALA A 87 -1.78 4.02 -14.56
C ALA A 87 -0.63 3.38 -13.76
N PHE A 88 -0.77 3.24 -12.43
CA PHE A 88 0.22 2.54 -11.61
C PHE A 88 0.32 1.06 -11.99
N LEU A 89 -0.82 0.36 -12.09
CA LEU A 89 -0.87 -1.05 -12.47
C LEU A 89 -0.23 -1.29 -13.86
N LYS A 90 -0.58 -0.46 -14.84
CA LYS A 90 0.00 -0.53 -16.19
C LYS A 90 1.52 -0.40 -16.16
N ARG A 91 2.05 0.61 -15.46
CA ARG A 91 3.51 0.80 -15.32
C ARG A 91 4.18 -0.38 -14.62
N SER A 92 3.54 -0.96 -13.60
CA SER A 92 4.07 -2.13 -12.89
C SER A 92 4.19 -3.33 -13.79
N VAL A 93 3.15 -3.61 -14.61
CA VAL A 93 3.16 -4.69 -15.61
C VAL A 93 4.25 -4.45 -16.67
N GLU A 94 4.37 -3.23 -17.20
CA GLU A 94 5.40 -2.89 -18.19
C GLU A 94 6.81 -3.09 -17.62
N LYS A 95 7.08 -2.65 -16.39
CA LYS A 95 8.38 -2.82 -15.73
C LYS A 95 8.71 -4.30 -15.46
N SER A 96 7.74 -5.10 -15.05
CA SER A 96 7.95 -6.53 -14.77
C SER A 96 8.26 -7.34 -16.04
N GLY A 97 7.78 -6.90 -17.20
CA GLY A 97 8.02 -7.54 -18.50
C GLY A 97 9.46 -7.42 -19.03
N TRP A 98 10.31 -6.57 -18.45
CA TRP A 98 11.69 -6.34 -18.91
C TRP A 98 12.66 -7.36 -18.31
N LEU A 99 12.81 -8.50 -18.95
CA LEU A 99 13.60 -9.64 -18.46
C LEU A 99 15.03 -9.26 -18.03
N PHE A 100 15.76 -8.50 -18.84
CA PHE A 100 17.15 -8.10 -18.51
C PHE A 100 17.21 -7.22 -17.26
N THR A 101 16.27 -6.32 -17.09
CA THR A 101 16.17 -5.49 -15.88
C THR A 101 15.89 -6.36 -14.65
N GLN A 102 14.98 -7.34 -14.78
CA GLN A 102 14.66 -8.26 -13.68
C GLN A 102 15.83 -9.17 -13.32
N LEU A 103 16.58 -9.67 -14.30
CA LEU A 103 17.80 -10.46 -14.06
C LEU A 103 18.89 -9.62 -13.36
N TYR A 104 19.10 -8.38 -13.80
CA TYR A 104 20.01 -7.44 -13.15
C TYR A 104 19.59 -7.16 -11.70
N HIS A 105 18.31 -6.87 -11.45
CA HIS A 105 17.78 -6.65 -10.11
C HIS A 105 17.94 -7.89 -9.22
N SER A 106 17.69 -9.10 -9.74
CA SER A 106 17.86 -10.35 -9.02
C SER A 106 19.33 -10.57 -8.64
N PHE A 107 20.23 -10.33 -9.58
CA PHE A 107 21.68 -10.44 -9.34
C PHE A 107 22.15 -9.46 -8.25
N VAL A 108 21.81 -8.17 -8.37
CA VAL A 108 22.17 -7.15 -7.38
C VAL A 108 21.58 -7.48 -6.01
N SER A 109 20.33 -7.92 -5.94
CA SER A 109 19.67 -8.32 -4.68
C SER A 109 20.34 -9.52 -4.02
N THR A 110 20.82 -10.48 -4.82
CA THR A 110 21.55 -11.66 -4.30
C THR A 110 22.92 -11.26 -3.74
N VAL A 111 23.64 -10.37 -4.41
CA VAL A 111 24.97 -9.92 -3.99
C VAL A 111 24.90 -8.98 -2.78
N LEU A 112 23.96 -8.03 -2.76
CA LEU A 112 23.85 -7.02 -1.70
C LEU A 112 22.98 -7.45 -0.53
N GLY A 113 22.08 -8.43 -0.71
CA GLY A 113 21.13 -8.87 0.30
C GLY A 113 21.71 -9.24 1.67
N PRO A 114 22.90 -9.89 1.75
CA PRO A 114 23.55 -10.17 3.02
C PRO A 114 24.08 -8.93 3.75
N LEU A 115 24.27 -7.81 3.04
CA LEU A 115 24.95 -6.61 3.55
C LEU A 115 24.03 -5.43 3.81
N VAL A 116 22.89 -5.38 3.12
CA VAL A 116 22.02 -4.20 3.09
C VAL A 116 20.55 -4.62 3.15
N SER A 117 19.69 -3.82 3.81
CA SER A 117 18.25 -4.08 3.90
C SER A 117 17.57 -4.13 2.52
N ARG A 118 16.50 -4.90 2.40
CA ARG A 118 15.71 -4.99 1.15
C ARG A 118 15.21 -3.63 0.69
N THR A 119 14.78 -2.78 1.61
CA THR A 119 14.34 -1.40 1.34
C THR A 119 15.46 -0.58 0.69
N SER A 120 16.69 -0.66 1.22
CA SER A 120 17.85 0.04 0.67
C SER A 120 18.25 -0.50 -0.71
N ILE A 121 18.17 -1.81 -0.94
CA ILE A 121 18.41 -2.41 -2.26
C ILE A 121 17.36 -1.94 -3.27
N ASN A 122 16.08 -1.95 -2.89
CA ASN A 122 15.00 -1.47 -3.76
C ASN A 122 15.18 0.01 -4.10
N GLY A 123 15.55 0.84 -3.12
CA GLY A 123 15.88 2.25 -3.35
C GLY A 123 17.05 2.45 -4.30
N PHE A 124 18.13 1.68 -4.14
CA PHE A 124 19.28 1.71 -5.05
C PHE A 124 18.92 1.31 -6.48
N LEU A 125 18.05 0.31 -6.64
CA LEU A 125 17.60 -0.19 -7.93
C LEU A 125 16.45 0.63 -8.55
N GLY A 126 15.91 1.64 -7.83
CA GLY A 126 14.75 2.41 -8.29
C GLY A 126 13.50 1.57 -8.52
N ARG A 127 13.30 0.53 -7.69
CA ARG A 127 12.15 -0.38 -7.76
C ARG A 127 11.43 -0.49 -6.43
N GLY A 128 10.25 -1.13 -6.46
CA GLY A 128 9.41 -1.31 -5.28
C GLY A 128 8.69 -0.03 -4.90
N SER A 129 8.43 0.83 -5.88
CA SER A 129 7.57 1.99 -5.69
C SER A 129 6.19 1.54 -5.22
N MET A 130 5.62 2.30 -4.31
CA MET A 130 4.36 1.98 -3.66
C MET A 130 3.29 2.96 -4.10
N PHE A 131 2.03 2.53 -4.01
CA PHE A 131 0.88 3.35 -4.31
C PHE A 131 -0.21 3.05 -3.27
N VAL A 132 -0.73 4.09 -2.64
CA VAL A 132 -1.81 4.02 -1.65
C VAL A 132 -3.08 4.63 -2.22
N PHE A 133 -2.98 5.81 -2.81
CA PHE A 133 -4.10 6.55 -3.39
C PHE A 133 -3.66 7.43 -4.56
N SER A 134 -4.61 7.73 -5.44
CA SER A 134 -4.45 8.73 -6.50
C SER A 134 -4.70 10.16 -5.98
N PRO A 135 -4.38 11.20 -6.78
CA PRO A 135 -4.77 12.58 -6.44
C PRO A 135 -6.28 12.75 -6.23
N GLU A 136 -7.10 12.09 -7.03
CA GLU A 136 -8.56 12.13 -6.94
C GLU A 136 -9.06 11.48 -5.64
N GLN A 137 -8.52 10.31 -5.28
CA GLN A 137 -8.85 9.61 -4.04
C GLN A 137 -8.39 10.41 -2.82
N PHE A 138 -7.20 11.02 -2.88
CA PHE A 138 -6.69 11.92 -1.83
C PHE A 138 -7.60 13.12 -1.62
N GLN A 139 -8.03 13.80 -2.71
CA GLN A 139 -8.97 14.92 -2.63
C GLN A 139 -10.31 14.52 -2.02
N GLN A 140 -10.85 13.39 -2.47
CA GLN A 140 -12.12 12.86 -1.97
C GLN A 140 -12.03 12.53 -0.47
N LEU A 141 -10.93 11.93 -0.04
CA LEU A 141 -10.72 11.52 1.35
C LEU A 141 -10.61 12.73 2.28
N LEU A 142 -9.90 13.78 1.89
CA LEU A 142 -9.80 15.03 2.65
C LEU A 142 -10.97 16.00 2.41
N ARG A 143 -11.87 15.69 1.48
CA ARG A 143 -12.98 16.56 1.05
C ARG A 143 -12.49 17.94 0.57
N ILE A 144 -11.41 17.96 -0.21
CA ILE A 144 -10.77 19.18 -0.73
C ILE A 144 -10.92 19.24 -2.26
N GLY A 145 -10.88 20.48 -2.79
CA GLY A 145 -10.83 20.69 -4.24
C GLY A 145 -9.39 20.71 -4.78
N PRO A 146 -9.22 20.69 -6.11
CA PRO A 146 -7.90 20.69 -6.75
C PRO A 146 -7.09 21.98 -6.47
N GLU A 147 -7.76 23.10 -6.16
CA GLU A 147 -7.13 24.39 -5.83
C GLU A 147 -6.79 24.53 -4.34
N TRP A 148 -7.15 23.56 -3.51
CA TRP A 148 -6.82 23.60 -2.09
C TRP A 148 -5.31 23.59 -1.89
N ARG A 149 -4.82 24.41 -0.97
CA ARG A 149 -3.40 24.51 -0.61
C ARG A 149 -3.25 24.68 0.90
N ALA A 150 -2.16 24.13 1.42
CA ALA A 150 -1.75 24.28 2.81
C ALA A 150 -0.23 24.53 2.90
N GLU A 151 0.26 24.86 4.09
CA GLU A 151 1.66 25.23 4.27
C GLU A 151 2.57 24.02 4.37
N ARG A 152 2.30 23.08 5.29
CA ARG A 152 3.26 22.03 5.66
C ARG A 152 2.66 20.64 5.70
N LEU A 153 3.28 19.75 4.92
CA LEU A 153 3.09 18.30 5.00
C LEU A 153 4.30 17.68 5.70
N LEU A 154 4.07 16.74 6.61
CA LEU A 154 5.08 15.80 7.08
C LEU A 154 4.67 14.38 6.67
N ASP A 155 5.55 13.67 5.97
CA ASP A 155 5.36 12.26 5.60
C ASP A 155 6.34 11.37 6.38
N LEU A 156 5.80 10.56 7.28
CA LEU A 156 6.57 9.67 8.13
C LEU A 156 6.81 8.32 7.41
N GLY A 157 8.09 7.97 7.21
CA GLY A 157 8.46 6.76 6.48
C GLY A 157 8.18 6.86 4.99
N ALA A 158 8.51 8.00 4.38
CA ALA A 158 8.12 8.38 3.02
C ALA A 158 8.67 7.48 1.88
N GLY A 159 9.57 6.55 2.17
CA GLY A 159 10.17 5.66 1.19
C GLY A 159 10.85 6.42 0.05
N ASP A 160 10.54 6.06 -1.20
CA ASP A 160 11.07 6.73 -2.41
C ASP A 160 10.37 8.08 -2.72
N GLY A 161 9.35 8.44 -1.94
CA GLY A 161 8.57 9.66 -2.10
C GLY A 161 7.50 9.59 -3.20
N GLY A 162 7.20 8.41 -3.73
CA GLY A 162 6.19 8.25 -4.78
C GLY A 162 4.78 8.59 -4.30
N VAL A 163 4.41 8.15 -3.10
CA VAL A 163 3.11 8.51 -2.47
C VAL A 163 3.15 9.95 -1.97
N THR A 164 4.29 10.39 -1.40
CA THR A 164 4.50 11.78 -0.96
C THR A 164 4.24 12.77 -2.09
N GLU A 165 4.61 12.44 -3.34
CA GLU A 165 4.41 13.31 -4.52
C GLU A 165 2.93 13.60 -4.78
N VAL A 166 2.06 12.61 -4.57
CA VAL A 166 0.60 12.77 -4.72
C VAL A 166 0.07 13.83 -3.74
N MET A 167 0.50 13.76 -2.49
CA MET A 167 0.10 14.72 -1.44
C MET A 167 0.82 16.06 -1.60
N GLY A 168 2.12 16.01 -1.87
CA GLY A 168 3.04 17.16 -1.87
C GLY A 168 2.64 18.29 -2.83
N ALA A 169 1.92 17.96 -3.89
CA ALA A 169 1.38 18.95 -4.84
C ALA A 169 0.44 20.00 -4.20
N TYR A 170 -0.10 19.69 -3.02
CA TYR A 170 -1.03 20.56 -2.29
C TYR A 170 -0.37 21.41 -1.19
N PHE A 171 0.94 21.24 -0.97
CA PHE A 171 1.65 21.89 0.14
C PHE A 171 2.80 22.75 -0.36
N ARG A 172 3.03 23.86 0.35
CA ARG A 172 4.15 24.75 0.07
C ARG A 172 5.48 24.13 0.48
N GLU A 173 5.50 23.45 1.62
CA GLU A 173 6.66 22.79 2.18
C GLU A 173 6.34 21.32 2.48
N VAL A 174 7.20 20.44 2.00
CA VAL A 174 7.09 19.00 2.23
C VAL A 174 8.29 18.53 3.05
N TYR A 175 7.99 17.99 4.20
CA TYR A 175 8.94 17.35 5.10
C TYR A 175 8.74 15.84 5.04
N ALA A 176 9.82 15.09 5.19
CA ALA A 176 9.75 13.63 5.15
C ALA A 176 10.76 13.02 6.12
N THR A 177 10.41 11.89 6.72
CA THR A 177 11.36 11.05 7.44
C THR A 177 11.59 9.73 6.73
N GLU A 178 12.80 9.21 6.80
CA GLU A 178 13.17 7.92 6.22
C GLU A 178 14.48 7.44 6.85
N VAL A 179 14.64 6.13 7.03
CA VAL A 179 15.86 5.54 7.59
C VAL A 179 16.86 5.12 6.51
N SER A 180 16.39 4.68 5.37
CA SER A 180 17.20 4.19 4.24
C SER A 180 17.93 5.34 3.53
N LEU A 181 19.27 5.29 3.48
CA LEU A 181 20.07 6.30 2.79
C LEU A 181 19.74 6.47 1.30
N PRO A 182 19.56 5.39 0.50
CA PRO A 182 19.13 5.55 -0.89
C PRO A 182 17.76 6.22 -1.01
N MET A 183 16.81 5.90 -0.13
CA MET A 183 15.49 6.54 -0.15
C MET A 183 15.58 8.02 0.24
N LYS A 184 16.39 8.38 1.25
CA LYS A 184 16.66 9.80 1.59
C LYS A 184 17.18 10.59 0.39
N TRP A 185 18.07 9.99 -0.40
CA TRP A 185 18.58 10.61 -1.61
C TRP A 185 17.47 10.84 -2.66
N HIS A 186 16.53 9.91 -2.84
CA HIS A 186 15.37 10.10 -3.71
C HIS A 186 14.48 11.27 -3.23
N LEU A 187 14.20 11.34 -1.93
CA LEU A 187 13.42 12.43 -1.34
C LEU A 187 14.09 13.79 -1.54
N GLN A 188 15.40 13.89 -1.31
CA GLN A 188 16.17 15.11 -1.52
C GLN A 188 16.15 15.56 -2.99
N ARG A 189 16.21 14.64 -3.94
CA ARG A 189 16.09 14.96 -5.38
C ARG A 189 14.72 15.50 -5.78
N ARG A 190 13.68 15.20 -5.00
CA ARG A 190 12.34 15.77 -5.14
C ARG A 190 12.19 17.11 -4.42
N ASN A 191 13.29 17.67 -3.87
CA ASN A 191 13.32 18.89 -3.06
C ASN A 191 12.49 18.80 -1.77
N TYR A 192 12.30 17.60 -1.21
CA TYR A 192 11.69 17.44 0.09
C TYR A 192 12.72 17.65 1.20
N LYS A 193 12.27 18.25 2.31
CA LYS A 193 13.09 18.49 3.50
C LYS A 193 13.14 17.22 4.35
N VAL A 194 14.24 16.46 4.24
CA VAL A 194 14.40 15.20 4.97
C VAL A 194 14.87 15.49 6.38
N LEU A 195 14.07 15.09 7.37
CA LEU A 195 14.33 15.19 8.80
C LEU A 195 14.80 13.85 9.38
N GLY A 196 15.52 13.91 10.49
CA GLY A 196 15.80 12.73 11.31
C GLY A 196 14.53 12.17 11.94
N ILE A 197 14.56 10.88 12.30
CA ILE A 197 13.41 10.18 12.89
C ILE A 197 12.98 10.76 14.25
N ASP A 198 13.88 11.46 14.95
CA ASP A 198 13.64 12.11 16.25
C ASP A 198 13.65 13.65 16.14
N GLU A 199 13.75 14.23 14.95
CA GLU A 199 13.87 15.68 14.75
C GLU A 199 12.53 16.35 14.40
N TRP A 200 11.62 15.61 13.76
CA TRP A 200 10.37 16.16 13.25
C TRP A 200 9.42 16.68 14.33
N GLN A 201 9.55 16.20 15.59
CA GLN A 201 8.78 16.71 16.74
C GLN A 201 9.33 18.04 17.27
N GLN A 202 10.56 18.42 16.93
CA GLN A 202 11.31 19.55 17.51
C GLN A 202 11.58 20.68 16.51
N THR A 203 10.80 20.77 15.45
CA THR A 203 10.99 21.77 14.38
C THR A 203 10.63 23.19 14.77
N GLY A 204 9.95 23.39 15.90
CA GLY A 204 9.48 24.71 16.36
C GLY A 204 8.23 25.21 15.64
N PHE A 205 7.63 24.42 14.75
CA PHE A 205 6.36 24.69 14.08
C PHE A 205 5.50 23.42 14.03
N GLN A 206 4.24 23.59 13.66
CA GLN A 206 3.28 22.50 13.52
C GLN A 206 2.92 22.26 12.04
N TYR A 207 2.37 21.08 11.75
CA TYR A 207 2.02 20.64 10.41
C TYR A 207 0.52 20.73 10.16
N ASP A 208 0.14 21.11 8.95
CA ASP A 208 -1.26 21.07 8.50
C ASP A 208 -1.73 19.62 8.31
N VAL A 209 -0.84 18.79 7.72
CA VAL A 209 -1.08 17.37 7.56
C VAL A 209 0.17 16.58 7.93
N VAL A 210 -0.04 15.51 8.70
CA VAL A 210 0.96 14.45 8.89
C VAL A 210 0.42 13.19 8.23
N SER A 211 1.23 12.51 7.43
CA SER A 211 0.94 11.18 6.89
C SER A 211 1.77 10.11 7.57
N CYS A 212 1.12 9.01 7.92
CA CYS A 212 1.69 7.82 8.53
C CYS A 212 1.15 6.59 7.79
N LEU A 213 1.74 6.29 6.63
CA LEU A 213 1.20 5.33 5.68
C LEU A 213 1.94 3.99 5.84
N ASN A 214 1.21 2.97 6.34
CA ASN A 214 1.73 1.62 6.55
C ASN A 214 3.03 1.58 7.39
N LEU A 215 3.08 2.45 8.41
CA LEU A 215 4.19 2.57 9.36
C LEU A 215 3.79 2.14 10.77
N LEU A 216 2.51 2.26 11.16
CA LEU A 216 2.05 1.98 12.51
C LEU A 216 2.28 0.52 12.92
N ASP A 217 2.12 -0.41 11.99
CA ASP A 217 2.38 -1.85 12.16
C ASP A 217 3.89 -2.20 12.17
N ARG A 218 4.75 -1.23 11.87
CA ARG A 218 6.23 -1.34 11.85
C ARG A 218 6.90 -0.58 12.99
N CYS A 219 6.12 0.03 13.87
CA CYS A 219 6.59 0.86 14.97
C CYS A 219 6.69 0.05 16.28
N ASP A 220 7.75 0.29 17.06
CA ASP A 220 8.00 -0.36 18.33
C ASP A 220 7.04 0.13 19.44
N ASP A 221 6.64 1.42 19.35
CA ASP A 221 5.75 2.09 20.29
C ASP A 221 4.71 2.92 19.52
N PRO A 222 3.66 2.27 19.00
CA PRO A 222 2.69 2.91 18.13
C PRO A 222 1.81 3.95 18.83
N LEU A 223 1.49 3.79 20.13
CA LEU A 223 0.71 4.79 20.85
C LEU A 223 1.52 6.05 21.12
N HIS A 224 2.79 5.91 21.47
CA HIS A 224 3.69 7.07 21.63
C HIS A 224 3.85 7.82 20.29
N LEU A 225 4.03 7.11 19.18
CA LEU A 225 4.08 7.72 17.84
C LEU A 225 2.80 8.53 17.54
N LEU A 226 1.62 7.98 17.82
CA LEU A 226 0.35 8.69 17.61
C LEU A 226 0.24 9.94 18.50
N GLN A 227 0.70 9.89 19.75
CA GLN A 227 0.73 11.06 20.65
C GLN A 227 1.68 12.14 20.16
N ASP A 228 2.85 11.76 19.63
CA ASP A 228 3.82 12.70 19.05
C ASP A 228 3.25 13.36 17.79
N ILE A 229 2.62 12.58 16.90
CA ILE A 229 1.92 13.11 15.74
C ILE A 229 0.86 14.13 16.19
N ARG A 230 0.04 13.78 17.20
CA ARG A 230 -1.01 14.67 17.71
C ARG A 230 -0.46 16.02 18.18
N ARG A 231 0.68 16.02 18.89
CA ARG A 231 1.35 17.24 19.38
C ARG A 231 1.93 18.08 18.24
N SER A 232 2.30 17.45 17.14
CA SER A 232 2.91 18.10 15.97
C SER A 232 1.90 18.67 14.97
N LEU A 233 0.61 18.33 15.10
CA LEU A 233 -0.47 18.87 14.27
C LEU A 233 -0.92 20.25 14.72
N ILE A 234 -1.28 21.12 13.77
CA ILE A 234 -1.94 22.39 14.05
C ILE A 234 -3.27 22.09 14.78
N PRO A 235 -3.53 22.72 15.95
CA PRO A 235 -4.75 22.48 16.69
C PRO A 235 -6.00 22.74 15.84
N LYS A 236 -7.02 21.89 15.98
CA LYS A 236 -8.33 21.96 15.31
C LYS A 236 -8.31 21.74 13.78
N THR A 237 -7.32 22.24 13.07
CA THR A 237 -7.27 22.17 11.60
C THR A 237 -6.32 21.11 11.05
N GLY A 238 -5.32 20.71 11.85
CA GLY A 238 -4.36 19.69 11.44
C GLY A 238 -4.99 18.30 11.32
N ARG A 239 -4.54 17.52 10.32
CA ARG A 239 -5.04 16.18 10.01
C ARG A 239 -3.92 15.15 9.99
N LEU A 240 -4.22 13.99 10.52
CA LEU A 240 -3.41 12.79 10.32
C LEU A 240 -4.05 11.94 9.23
N ILE A 241 -3.29 11.61 8.19
CA ILE A 241 -3.65 10.59 7.22
C ILE A 241 -2.89 9.32 7.61
N LEU A 242 -3.63 8.30 7.98
CA LEU A 242 -3.05 7.03 8.43
C LEU A 242 -3.54 5.90 7.55
N ALA A 243 -2.62 5.09 7.03
CA ALA A 243 -2.94 3.85 6.35
C ALA A 243 -2.45 2.66 7.17
N ALA A 244 -3.24 1.59 7.18
CA ALA A 244 -2.88 0.34 7.83
C ALA A 244 -3.38 -0.86 7.04
N VAL A 245 -2.49 -1.81 6.77
CA VAL A 245 -2.84 -3.09 6.15
C VAL A 245 -3.68 -3.93 7.11
N LEU A 246 -4.79 -4.45 6.62
CA LEU A 246 -5.66 -5.35 7.37
C LEU A 246 -5.70 -6.76 6.73
N PRO A 247 -5.73 -7.83 7.54
CA PRO A 247 -5.76 -7.83 8.99
C PRO A 247 -4.48 -7.29 9.62
N PHE A 248 -4.62 -6.47 10.68
CA PHE A 248 -3.51 -5.78 11.34
C PHE A 248 -2.54 -6.77 11.98
N GLN A 249 -1.28 -6.71 11.57
CA GLN A 249 -0.21 -7.55 12.10
C GLN A 249 1.05 -6.71 12.31
N ALA A 250 1.35 -6.42 13.57
CA ALA A 250 2.51 -5.61 13.91
C ALA A 250 3.79 -6.45 14.00
N TYR A 251 4.85 -5.97 13.33
CA TYR A 251 6.20 -6.53 13.41
C TYR A 251 7.25 -5.47 13.07
N VAL A 252 8.38 -5.53 13.77
CA VAL A 252 9.47 -4.56 13.63
C VAL A 252 10.71 -5.27 13.08
N GLU A 253 11.40 -4.63 12.14
CA GLU A 253 12.67 -5.13 11.63
C GLU A 253 13.84 -4.58 12.47
N VAL A 254 14.52 -5.45 13.21
CA VAL A 254 15.71 -5.10 13.99
C VAL A 254 16.89 -5.95 13.52
N GLY A 255 17.92 -5.30 12.95
CA GLY A 255 19.12 -5.99 12.48
C GLY A 255 18.83 -7.04 11.39
N GLY A 256 17.87 -6.79 10.50
CA GLY A 256 17.47 -7.70 9.42
C GLY A 256 16.62 -8.90 9.88
N ARG A 257 16.12 -8.89 11.11
CA ARG A 257 15.23 -9.91 11.65
C ARG A 257 13.90 -9.32 12.07
N TRP A 258 12.82 -10.03 11.75
CA TRP A 258 11.47 -9.67 12.17
C TRP A 258 11.23 -10.03 13.63
N GLN A 259 10.81 -9.06 14.42
CA GLN A 259 10.52 -9.21 15.85
C GLN A 259 9.15 -8.63 16.17
N ARG A 260 8.57 -9.05 17.29
CA ARG A 260 7.35 -8.41 17.79
C ARG A 260 7.71 -7.04 18.36
N PRO A 261 6.86 -6.01 18.16
CA PRO A 261 7.07 -4.70 18.78
C PRO A 261 7.01 -4.80 20.31
N LYS A 262 7.62 -3.85 20.99
CA LYS A 262 7.57 -3.74 22.46
C LYS A 262 6.15 -3.50 22.94
N GLU A 263 5.43 -2.62 22.29
CA GLU A 263 4.02 -2.39 22.50
C GLU A 263 3.20 -3.08 21.40
N HIS A 264 2.26 -3.90 21.81
CA HIS A 264 1.40 -4.64 20.89
C HIS A 264 -0.02 -4.09 20.89
N LEU A 265 -0.42 -3.43 19.81
CA LEU A 265 -1.80 -3.04 19.59
C LEU A 265 -2.65 -4.30 19.35
N LYS A 266 -3.57 -4.56 20.28
CA LYS A 266 -4.51 -5.67 20.13
C LYS A 266 -5.71 -5.21 19.32
N VAL A 267 -5.63 -5.39 18.01
CA VAL A 267 -6.76 -5.13 17.09
C VAL A 267 -7.59 -6.40 16.99
N LYS A 268 -8.82 -6.33 17.50
CA LYS A 268 -9.79 -7.42 17.42
C LYS A 268 -10.58 -7.34 16.13
N GLY A 269 -11.26 -8.44 15.80
CA GLY A 269 -12.08 -8.52 14.58
C GLY A 269 -11.48 -9.48 13.55
N LYS A 270 -12.37 -10.08 12.75
CA LYS A 270 -12.02 -11.02 11.69
C LYS A 270 -12.19 -10.44 10.29
N THR A 271 -13.05 -9.43 10.16
CA THR A 271 -13.31 -8.74 8.90
C THR A 271 -12.58 -7.38 8.87
N TRP A 272 -12.46 -6.82 7.68
CA TRP A 272 -11.91 -5.49 7.47
C TRP A 272 -12.70 -4.44 8.27
N GLU A 273 -14.03 -4.53 8.22
CA GLU A 273 -14.96 -3.59 8.85
C GLU A 273 -14.86 -3.63 10.39
N GLU A 274 -14.78 -4.85 10.96
CA GLU A 274 -14.62 -5.03 12.41
C GLU A 274 -13.30 -4.42 12.87
N GLN A 275 -12.19 -4.64 12.14
CA GLN A 275 -10.89 -4.12 12.50
C GLN A 275 -10.78 -2.60 12.34
N VAL A 276 -11.39 -2.02 11.32
CA VAL A 276 -11.49 -0.56 11.16
C VAL A 276 -12.23 0.06 12.33
N THR A 277 -13.34 -0.56 12.76
CA THR A 277 -14.12 -0.13 13.92
C THR A 277 -13.30 -0.21 15.21
N GLU A 278 -12.57 -1.30 15.43
CA GLU A 278 -11.72 -1.50 16.60
C GLU A 278 -10.55 -0.51 16.62
N LEU A 279 -9.85 -0.29 15.49
CA LEU A 279 -8.80 0.72 15.38
C LEU A 279 -9.31 2.11 15.72
N THR A 280 -10.48 2.48 15.21
CA THR A 280 -11.08 3.79 15.45
C THR A 280 -11.44 3.99 16.93
N ASN A 281 -12.13 3.01 17.52
CA ASN A 281 -12.70 3.17 18.87
C ASN A 281 -11.68 2.91 19.98
N GLU A 282 -10.78 1.94 19.79
CA GLU A 282 -9.87 1.47 20.83
C GLU A 282 -8.44 2.00 20.69
N VAL A 283 -7.98 2.33 19.47
CA VAL A 283 -6.62 2.81 19.26
C VAL A 283 -6.60 4.32 19.07
N PHE A 284 -7.28 4.83 18.06
CA PHE A 284 -7.19 6.25 17.70
C PHE A 284 -7.86 7.14 18.73
N ARG A 285 -9.02 6.77 19.24
CA ARG A 285 -9.71 7.52 20.30
C ARG A 285 -8.86 7.60 21.58
N ARG A 286 -8.20 6.50 21.98
CA ARG A 286 -7.29 6.50 23.15
C ARG A 286 -6.05 7.35 22.92
N ALA A 287 -5.58 7.45 21.69
CA ALA A 287 -4.48 8.33 21.31
C ALA A 287 -4.92 9.81 21.19
N GLY A 288 -6.21 10.12 21.41
CA GLY A 288 -6.77 11.47 21.37
C GLY A 288 -7.10 11.95 19.97
N PHE A 289 -7.52 11.03 19.09
CA PHE A 289 -7.98 11.33 17.73
C PHE A 289 -9.45 11.00 17.53
N GLU A 290 -10.10 11.75 16.65
CA GLU A 290 -11.43 11.49 16.13
C GLU A 290 -11.35 11.19 14.63
N LEU A 291 -12.16 10.25 14.18
CA LEU A 291 -12.26 9.90 12.77
C LEU A 291 -13.06 10.99 12.02
N GLU A 292 -12.54 11.46 10.87
CA GLU A 292 -13.26 12.33 9.94
C GLU A 292 -13.67 11.61 8.66
N ALA A 293 -12.85 10.67 8.20
CA ALA A 293 -13.14 9.85 7.04
C ALA A 293 -12.34 8.55 7.09
N VAL A 294 -12.88 7.51 6.45
CA VAL A 294 -12.17 6.25 6.21
C VAL A 294 -12.59 5.66 4.87
N THR A 295 -11.66 5.01 4.21
CA THR A 295 -11.91 4.30 2.94
C THR A 295 -11.10 3.02 2.87
N ARG A 296 -11.55 2.08 2.02
CA ARG A 296 -10.80 0.87 1.67
C ARG A 296 -10.11 1.05 0.33
N LEU A 297 -8.80 0.86 0.31
CA LEU A 297 -7.97 1.00 -0.88
C LEU A 297 -7.01 -0.19 -1.00
N PRO A 298 -6.57 -0.54 -2.21
CA PRO A 298 -5.46 -1.46 -2.38
C PRO A 298 -4.14 -0.74 -2.09
N TYR A 299 -3.34 -1.27 -1.20
CA TYR A 299 -1.93 -0.90 -1.09
C TYR A 299 -1.15 -1.67 -2.14
N LEU A 300 -0.74 -0.98 -3.19
CA LEU A 300 -0.05 -1.58 -4.32
C LEU A 300 1.46 -1.38 -4.21
N CYS A 301 2.21 -2.40 -4.57
CA CYS A 301 3.66 -2.34 -4.69
C CYS A 301 4.08 -2.85 -6.06
N GLU A 302 5.04 -2.18 -6.70
CA GLU A 302 5.66 -2.67 -7.94
C GLU A 302 6.17 -4.08 -7.77
N GLY A 303 5.99 -4.89 -8.80
CA GLY A 303 6.34 -6.28 -8.79
C GLY A 303 7.83 -6.56 -8.98
N ASP A 304 8.10 -7.83 -9.12
CA ASP A 304 9.43 -8.38 -9.36
C ASP A 304 9.39 -9.40 -10.51
N MET A 305 10.38 -10.27 -10.59
CA MET A 305 10.42 -11.33 -11.62
C MET A 305 9.31 -12.40 -11.47
N TYR A 306 8.58 -12.40 -10.35
CA TYR A 306 7.56 -13.41 -10.06
C TYR A 306 6.14 -12.88 -10.19
N ASN A 307 5.92 -11.60 -9.85
CA ASN A 307 4.63 -10.95 -9.88
C ASN A 307 4.73 -9.57 -10.52
N ASP A 308 3.70 -9.16 -11.30
CA ASP A 308 3.67 -7.84 -11.93
C ASP A 308 3.48 -6.73 -10.90
N TYR A 309 2.73 -7.00 -9.86
CA TYR A 309 2.52 -6.16 -8.70
C TYR A 309 2.10 -7.01 -7.49
N TYR A 310 2.18 -6.43 -6.33
CA TYR A 310 1.65 -6.98 -5.09
C TYR A 310 0.52 -6.09 -4.59
N VAL A 311 -0.50 -6.71 -3.98
CA VAL A 311 -1.68 -6.03 -3.43
C VAL A 311 -1.84 -6.44 -1.99
N LEU A 312 -1.99 -5.45 -1.11
CA LEU A 312 -2.43 -5.63 0.27
C LEU A 312 -3.71 -4.82 0.48
N ASP A 313 -4.49 -5.21 1.47
CA ASP A 313 -5.79 -4.62 1.76
C ASP A 313 -5.61 -3.50 2.80
N ASP A 314 -5.72 -2.24 2.36
CA ASP A 314 -5.50 -1.08 3.20
C ASP A 314 -6.80 -0.47 3.72
N ALA A 315 -6.75 0.02 4.95
CA ALA A 315 -7.69 0.98 5.48
C ALA A 315 -6.98 2.34 5.60
N VAL A 316 -7.50 3.36 4.94
CA VAL A 316 -6.95 4.71 4.97
C VAL A 316 -7.89 5.63 5.73
N PHE A 317 -7.38 6.20 6.81
CA PHE A 317 -8.11 7.04 7.76
C PHE A 317 -7.67 8.50 7.65
N VAL A 318 -8.61 9.42 7.79
CA VAL A 318 -8.35 10.84 8.11
C VAL A 318 -8.79 11.08 9.53
N LEU A 319 -7.86 11.53 10.35
CA LEU A 319 -8.04 11.72 11.78
C LEU A 319 -7.74 13.19 12.15
N LYS A 320 -8.50 13.74 13.08
CA LYS A 320 -8.23 15.04 13.70
C LYS A 320 -7.97 14.86 15.20
N ALA A 321 -7.20 15.76 15.80
CA ALA A 321 -7.03 15.77 17.24
C ALA A 321 -8.37 16.08 17.93
N SER A 322 -8.77 15.27 18.93
CA SER A 322 -9.97 15.52 19.73
C SER A 322 -9.79 16.74 20.64
N GLU A 323 -10.85 17.51 20.83
CA GLU A 323 -10.83 18.72 21.66
C GLU A 323 -10.76 18.41 23.16
N ASP A 324 -11.24 17.24 23.59
CA ASP A 324 -11.48 16.90 25.01
C ASP A 324 -10.26 16.40 25.80
N SER A 325 -9.05 16.44 25.24
CA SER A 325 -7.87 15.89 25.94
C SER A 325 -6.86 16.93 26.43
N SER A 326 -7.31 18.12 26.82
CA SER A 326 -6.52 19.05 27.66
C SER A 326 -6.72 18.76 29.14
N GLY A 327 -6.65 17.49 29.54
CA GLY A 327 -6.49 17.11 30.94
C GLY A 327 -5.02 17.21 31.33
N PRO A 328 -4.69 17.69 32.57
CA PRO A 328 -3.30 17.88 32.97
C PRO A 328 -2.57 16.55 33.00
N ALA A 329 -1.42 16.51 32.32
CA ALA A 329 -0.43 15.50 32.57
C ALA A 329 0.06 15.63 34.01
N HIS A 330 -0.28 14.67 34.86
CA HIS A 330 0.36 14.43 36.15
C HIS A 330 1.40 13.30 35.99
#